data_695180466b9c4b3b87ab8e9c8e3ff760
#
_entry.id   695180466b9c4b3b87ab8e9c8e3ff760
#
_cell.length_a   1.000
_cell.length_b   1.000
_cell.length_c   1.000
_cell.angle_alpha   90.00
_cell.angle_beta   90.00
_cell.angle_gamma   90.00
#
_symmetry.space_group_name_H-M   'P 1'
#
loop_
_entity.id
_entity.type
_entity.pdbx_description
1 polymer ?
#
loop_
_entity_poly.entity_id
_entity_poly.type
_entity_poly.pdbx_seq_one_letter_code
_entity_poly.pdbx_strand_id
1 'polypeptide(L)'
;MDALRRILLPVIGLICARAAAAGIAPEDFGGSVVLTSDGMFHGISQTCGDPAAQGDLHYRSSGGQSAPEGFAGIWGSAGLGQSACGKARELNFYAGYSLLTSSNSSASLTYTHYGYPGGDYTIGQLAGHRYDYDALEAQWAWQDRVSLTLAWTPDALGYKNFSVLRDRSALSYGLQLHQPLAAGFSLAAGVGYDQIADPFGTGYGFWNAGVGYTLGDWQLDAGYFGTASRAVRLFGSYVAGSQASVSVVWRF
;
A
#
# COMPACT_ATOMS: atom_id res chain seq x y z
N MET A 1 21.37 4.12 2.24
CA MET A 1 21.27 2.80 1.58
C MET A 1 21.88 1.66 2.41
N ASP A 2 23.04 1.85 3.03
CA ASP A 2 23.72 0.76 3.76
C ASP A 2 23.04 0.35 5.08
N ALA A 3 22.39 1.25 5.79
CA ALA A 3 21.72 0.93 7.05
C ALA A 3 20.48 0.05 6.85
N LEU A 4 19.66 0.35 5.84
CA LEU A 4 18.47 -0.43 5.51
C LEU A 4 18.84 -1.83 4.98
N ARG A 5 19.86 -1.92 4.12
CA ARG A 5 20.40 -3.21 3.66
C ARG A 5 20.91 -4.09 4.80
N ARG A 6 21.50 -3.49 5.83
CA ARG A 6 22.01 -4.25 7.00
C ARG A 6 20.88 -4.80 7.88
N ILE A 7 19.71 -4.19 7.88
CA ILE A 7 18.52 -4.67 8.61
C ILE A 7 17.74 -5.68 7.74
N LEU A 8 17.63 -5.43 6.45
CA LEU A 8 16.83 -6.22 5.50
C LEU A 8 17.41 -7.59 5.19
N LEU A 9 18.73 -7.70 4.99
CA LEU A 9 19.35 -8.98 4.68
C LEU A 9 19.10 -10.05 5.76
N PRO A 10 19.21 -9.75 7.08
CA PRO A 10 18.87 -10.73 8.10
C PRO A 10 17.37 -11.03 8.20
N VAL A 11 16.48 -10.06 7.92
CA VAL A 11 15.02 -10.28 7.95
C VAL A 11 14.58 -11.19 6.79
N ILE A 12 15.04 -10.93 5.57
CA ILE A 12 14.78 -11.78 4.40
C ILE A 12 15.40 -13.16 4.60
N GLY A 13 16.63 -13.22 5.12
CA GLY A 13 17.31 -14.49 5.42
C GLY A 13 16.57 -15.33 6.45
N LEU A 14 15.93 -14.73 7.44
CA LEU A 14 15.15 -15.42 8.47
C LEU A 14 13.81 -15.95 7.91
N ILE A 15 13.17 -15.20 7.02
CA ILE A 15 11.95 -15.64 6.30
C ILE A 15 12.28 -16.85 5.41
N CYS A 16 13.34 -16.76 4.61
CA CYS A 16 13.76 -17.85 3.74
C CYS A 16 14.22 -19.10 4.53
N ALA A 17 14.87 -18.93 5.67
CA ALA A 17 15.32 -20.07 6.49
C ALA A 17 14.15 -20.79 7.17
N ARG A 18 13.08 -20.10 7.56
CA ARG A 18 11.86 -20.74 8.11
C ARG A 18 11.01 -21.39 7.02
N ALA A 19 10.87 -20.76 5.85
CA ALA A 19 10.18 -21.34 4.70
C ALA A 19 10.84 -22.65 4.23
N ALA A 20 12.17 -22.76 4.32
CA ALA A 20 12.90 -23.97 3.98
C ALA A 20 12.77 -25.10 5.01
N ALA A 21 12.40 -24.80 6.26
CA ALA A 21 12.25 -25.77 7.35
C ALA A 21 10.81 -26.27 7.55
N ALA A 22 9.81 -25.51 7.15
CA ALA A 22 8.40 -25.92 7.08
C ALA A 22 8.11 -26.33 5.62
N GLY A 23 7.58 -27.53 5.40
CA GLY A 23 7.13 -27.92 4.05
C GLY A 23 6.15 -26.87 3.53
N ILE A 24 6.44 -26.29 2.36
CA ILE A 24 5.55 -25.31 1.70
C ILE A 24 4.30 -26.05 1.20
N ALA A 25 3.14 -25.61 1.61
CA ALA A 25 1.86 -26.19 1.21
C ALA A 25 1.06 -25.18 0.34
N PRO A 26 0.16 -25.66 -0.55
CA PRO A 26 -0.67 -24.77 -1.38
C PRO A 26 -1.49 -23.76 -0.56
N GLU A 27 -1.97 -24.14 0.62
CA GLU A 27 -2.71 -23.29 1.56
C GLU A 27 -1.91 -22.16 2.19
N ASP A 28 -0.58 -22.19 2.05
CA ASP A 28 0.30 -21.09 2.48
C ASP A 28 0.28 -19.93 1.47
N PHE A 29 -0.30 -20.13 0.29
CA PHE A 29 -0.43 -19.10 -0.73
C PHE A 29 -1.85 -18.53 -0.77
N GLY A 30 -1.92 -17.25 -0.98
CA GLY A 30 -3.16 -16.53 -1.19
C GLY A 30 -2.96 -15.38 -2.17
N GLY A 31 -4.06 -14.82 -2.62
CA GLY A 31 -3.97 -13.70 -3.53
C GLY A 31 -5.31 -13.04 -3.82
N SER A 32 -5.24 -11.99 -4.62
CA SER A 32 -6.44 -11.30 -5.11
C SER A 32 -6.23 -10.71 -6.49
N VAL A 33 -7.33 -10.57 -7.20
CA VAL A 33 -7.42 -9.76 -8.43
C VAL A 33 -8.49 -8.70 -8.20
N VAL A 34 -8.18 -7.45 -8.55
CA VAL A 34 -9.07 -6.31 -8.38
C VAL A 34 -9.24 -5.61 -9.73
N LEU A 35 -10.49 -5.31 -10.06
CA LEU A 35 -10.83 -4.34 -11.09
C LEU A 35 -11.47 -3.14 -10.39
N THR A 36 -10.90 -1.97 -10.60
CA THR A 36 -11.38 -0.72 -9.98
C THR A 36 -11.62 0.34 -11.03
N SER A 37 -12.62 1.20 -10.78
CA SER A 37 -12.90 2.35 -11.65
C SER A 37 -11.85 3.46 -11.52
N ASP A 38 -11.11 3.50 -10.41
CA ASP A 38 -10.01 4.43 -10.15
C ASP A 38 -9.08 3.83 -9.09
N GLY A 39 -7.77 3.87 -9.31
CA GLY A 39 -6.77 3.44 -8.35
C GLY A 39 -6.54 4.53 -7.30
N MET A 40 -6.95 4.29 -6.06
CA MET A 40 -6.84 5.28 -4.97
C MET A 40 -5.73 4.93 -3.99
N PHE A 41 -4.90 5.91 -3.64
CA PHE A 41 -3.88 5.80 -2.60
C PHE A 41 -3.84 7.09 -1.77
N HIS A 42 -4.02 6.99 -0.45
CA HIS A 42 -4.09 8.13 0.48
C HIS A 42 -5.00 9.29 0.00
N GLY A 43 -6.16 8.94 -0.59
CA GLY A 43 -7.11 9.89 -1.13
C GLY A 43 -6.71 10.53 -2.48
N ILE A 44 -5.59 10.10 -3.06
CA ILE A 44 -5.09 10.56 -4.37
C ILE A 44 -5.37 9.49 -5.43
N SER A 45 -5.96 9.90 -6.56
CA SER A 45 -6.10 9.03 -7.72
C SER A 45 -4.74 8.79 -8.37
N GLN A 46 -4.37 7.52 -8.49
CA GLN A 46 -3.15 7.08 -9.17
C GLN A 46 -3.36 6.90 -10.68
N THR A 47 -4.61 6.82 -11.11
CA THR A 47 -4.98 6.56 -12.52
C THR A 47 -5.77 7.70 -13.16
N CYS A 48 -5.87 8.86 -12.49
CA CYS A 48 -6.58 10.06 -12.97
C CYS A 48 -8.07 9.80 -13.29
N GLY A 49 -8.73 8.97 -12.48
CA GLY A 49 -10.12 8.59 -12.72
C GLY A 49 -10.30 7.51 -13.79
N ASP A 50 -9.22 6.98 -14.35
CA ASP A 50 -9.28 5.85 -15.28
C ASP A 50 -9.31 4.51 -14.55
N PRO A 51 -9.94 3.46 -15.13
CA PRO A 51 -9.95 2.14 -14.55
C PRO A 51 -8.54 1.54 -14.41
N ALA A 52 -8.38 0.65 -13.42
CA ALA A 52 -7.16 -0.12 -13.20
C ALA A 52 -7.46 -1.59 -12.92
N ALA A 53 -6.51 -2.45 -13.29
CA ALA A 53 -6.41 -3.82 -12.83
C ALA A 53 -5.27 -3.95 -11.83
N GLN A 54 -5.53 -4.62 -10.70
CA GLN A 54 -4.54 -4.84 -9.64
C GLN A 54 -4.51 -6.32 -9.29
N GLY A 55 -3.38 -6.78 -8.79
CA GLY A 55 -3.23 -8.15 -8.36
C GLY A 55 -2.25 -8.27 -7.19
N ASP A 56 -2.51 -9.24 -6.33
CA ASP A 56 -1.66 -9.62 -5.22
C ASP A 56 -1.45 -11.13 -5.24
N LEU A 57 -0.24 -11.55 -4.96
CA LEU A 57 0.10 -12.94 -4.67
C LEU A 57 1.06 -12.97 -3.49
N HIS A 58 0.72 -13.72 -2.46
CA HIS A 58 1.54 -13.79 -1.27
C HIS A 58 1.67 -15.21 -0.71
N TYR A 59 2.75 -15.40 -0.01
CA TYR A 59 3.05 -16.55 0.83
C TYR A 59 2.96 -16.14 2.30
N ARG A 60 2.39 -17.01 3.15
CA ARG A 60 2.42 -16.90 4.62
C ARG A 60 3.00 -18.16 5.21
N SER A 61 3.98 -18.02 6.08
CA SER A 61 4.45 -19.16 6.84
C SER A 61 3.40 -19.55 7.88
N SER A 62 3.11 -20.85 7.98
CA SER A 62 2.29 -21.40 9.06
C SER A 62 2.98 -21.14 10.40
N GLY A 63 2.62 -20.07 11.09
CA GLY A 63 3.03 -19.79 12.46
C GLY A 63 2.17 -20.58 13.44
N GLY A 64 2.74 -21.16 14.48
CA GLY A 64 1.94 -21.67 15.60
C GLY A 64 1.25 -20.52 16.35
N GLN A 65 0.21 -20.80 17.15
CA GLN A 65 -0.61 -19.80 17.87
C GLN A 65 0.14 -18.73 18.68
N SER A 66 1.45 -18.90 18.89
CA SER A 66 2.28 -17.97 19.67
C SER A 66 3.57 -17.56 18.94
N ALA A 67 3.78 -17.96 17.69
CA ALA A 67 4.95 -17.59 16.92
C ALA A 67 4.59 -16.52 15.87
N PRO A 68 5.49 -15.56 15.63
CA PRO A 68 5.30 -14.61 14.53
C PRO A 68 5.16 -15.34 13.20
N GLU A 69 4.18 -14.96 12.39
CA GLU A 69 4.02 -15.42 11.01
C GLU A 69 4.88 -14.54 10.10
N GLY A 70 5.76 -15.16 9.33
CA GLY A 70 6.44 -14.49 8.23
C GLY A 70 5.57 -14.47 6.98
N PHE A 71 5.57 -13.38 6.25
CA PHE A 71 4.90 -13.31 4.96
C PHE A 71 5.76 -12.58 3.93
N ALA A 72 5.54 -12.89 2.67
CA ALA A 72 6.15 -12.17 1.56
C ALA A 72 5.22 -12.23 0.34
N GLY A 73 5.27 -11.21 -0.50
CA GLY A 73 4.40 -11.17 -1.67
C GLY A 73 4.84 -10.17 -2.72
N ILE A 74 4.06 -10.17 -3.78
CA ILE A 74 4.16 -9.26 -4.91
C ILE A 74 2.78 -8.67 -5.16
N TRP A 75 2.72 -7.36 -5.32
CA TRP A 75 1.52 -6.65 -5.70
C TRP A 75 1.80 -5.83 -6.95
N GLY A 76 0.82 -5.74 -7.83
CA GLY A 76 0.95 -4.95 -9.03
C GLY A 76 -0.33 -4.22 -9.40
N SER A 77 -0.19 -3.09 -10.08
CA SER A 77 -1.28 -2.28 -10.63
C SER A 77 -0.95 -1.82 -12.04
N ALA A 78 -1.95 -1.83 -12.90
CA ALA A 78 -1.86 -1.29 -14.24
C ALA A 78 -3.12 -0.49 -14.56
N GLY A 79 -2.94 0.78 -14.89
CA GLY A 79 -4.01 1.61 -15.42
C GLY A 79 -4.46 1.12 -16.80
N LEU A 80 -5.77 1.08 -17.03
CA LEU A 80 -6.39 0.61 -18.28
C LEU A 80 -6.88 1.77 -19.16
N GLY A 81 -6.71 3.01 -18.69
CA GLY A 81 -7.20 4.21 -19.35
C GLY A 81 -6.26 4.81 -20.39
N GLN A 82 -6.70 5.91 -20.97
CA GLN A 82 -5.97 6.66 -21.99
C GLN A 82 -5.38 7.97 -21.49
N SER A 83 -5.71 8.40 -20.27
CA SER A 83 -5.17 9.62 -19.67
C SER A 83 -3.65 9.53 -19.45
N ALA A 84 -3.02 10.66 -19.18
CA ALA A 84 -1.56 10.71 -18.94
C ALA A 84 -1.12 9.81 -17.78
N CYS A 85 -1.90 9.73 -16.70
CA CYS A 85 -1.66 8.83 -15.59
C CYS A 85 -2.44 7.50 -15.66
N GLY A 86 -3.38 7.35 -16.59
CA GLY A 86 -4.13 6.10 -16.80
C GLY A 86 -3.30 4.96 -17.42
N LYS A 87 -2.01 5.20 -17.70
CA LYS A 87 -1.04 4.20 -18.11
C LYS A 87 -0.02 3.88 -17.01
N ALA A 88 -0.23 4.42 -15.82
CA ALA A 88 0.63 4.15 -14.68
C ALA A 88 0.72 2.66 -14.39
N ARG A 89 1.93 2.20 -14.09
CA ARG A 89 2.21 0.83 -13.68
C ARG A 89 2.99 0.87 -12.39
N GLU A 90 2.61 -0.02 -11.50
CA GLU A 90 3.29 -0.19 -10.21
C GLU A 90 3.51 -1.68 -9.97
N LEU A 91 4.66 -2.03 -9.41
CA LEU A 91 5.03 -3.39 -9.05
C LEU A 91 5.78 -3.33 -7.73
N ASN A 92 5.17 -3.87 -6.69
CA ASN A 92 5.69 -3.85 -5.33
C ASN A 92 6.10 -5.24 -4.88
N PHE A 93 7.22 -5.29 -4.17
CA PHE A 93 7.66 -6.48 -3.46
C PHE A 93 7.64 -6.19 -1.97
N TYR A 94 6.96 -7.03 -1.21
CA TYR A 94 6.85 -6.83 0.22
C TYR A 94 7.17 -8.09 1.01
N ALA A 95 7.64 -7.89 2.23
CA ALA A 95 7.86 -8.95 3.19
C ALA A 95 7.73 -8.42 4.61
N GLY A 96 7.31 -9.25 5.53
CA GLY A 96 7.08 -8.82 6.90
C GLY A 96 6.83 -9.96 7.88
N TYR A 97 6.50 -9.53 9.08
CA TYR A 97 6.07 -10.40 10.16
C TYR A 97 4.79 -9.87 10.78
N SER A 98 3.93 -10.79 11.16
CA SER A 98 2.70 -10.54 11.90
C SER A 98 2.74 -11.37 13.19
N LEU A 99 2.21 -10.84 14.26
CA LEU A 99 2.07 -11.52 15.53
C LEU A 99 0.75 -11.17 16.21
N LEU A 100 0.16 -12.12 16.93
CA LEU A 100 -0.95 -11.85 17.82
C LEU A 100 -0.43 -11.17 19.09
N THR A 101 -0.89 -9.97 19.38
CA THR A 101 -0.56 -9.23 20.62
C THR A 101 -1.52 -9.57 21.75
N SER A 102 -2.72 -10.04 21.39
CA SER A 102 -3.71 -10.62 22.31
C SER A 102 -4.67 -11.52 21.51
N SER A 103 -5.67 -12.12 22.17
CA SER A 103 -6.74 -12.89 21.49
C SER A 103 -7.54 -12.06 20.48
N ASN A 104 -7.50 -10.75 20.58
CA ASN A 104 -8.31 -9.83 19.77
C ASN A 104 -7.48 -8.77 19.04
N SER A 105 -6.17 -8.85 19.09
CA SER A 105 -5.33 -7.84 18.44
C SER A 105 -4.07 -8.45 17.85
N SER A 106 -3.62 -7.86 16.75
CA SER A 106 -2.40 -8.23 16.04
C SER A 106 -1.53 -7.00 15.78
N ALA A 107 -0.26 -7.24 15.57
CA ALA A 107 0.67 -6.22 15.08
C ALA A 107 1.48 -6.81 13.94
N SER A 108 1.80 -6.00 12.96
CA SER A 108 2.67 -6.38 11.85
C SER A 108 3.74 -5.32 11.58
N LEU A 109 4.84 -5.77 11.01
CA LEU A 109 5.89 -4.92 10.47
C LEU A 109 6.18 -5.39 9.04
N THR A 110 5.99 -4.51 8.08
CA THR A 110 6.12 -4.80 6.65
C THR A 110 7.16 -3.87 6.04
N TYR A 111 8.08 -4.44 5.29
CA TYR A 111 8.90 -3.71 4.33
C TYR A 111 8.29 -3.85 2.96
N THR A 112 8.22 -2.75 2.21
CA THR A 112 7.75 -2.73 0.83
C THR A 112 8.71 -1.95 -0.04
N HIS A 113 9.13 -2.55 -1.16
CA HIS A 113 9.77 -1.85 -2.26
C HIS A 113 8.71 -1.51 -3.30
N TYR A 114 8.48 -0.23 -3.52
CA TYR A 114 7.59 0.31 -4.53
C TYR A 114 8.37 0.55 -5.82
N GLY A 115 7.97 -0.12 -6.90
CA GLY A 115 8.59 0.00 -8.21
C GLY A 115 7.59 0.56 -9.24
N TYR A 116 8.06 1.49 -10.06
CA TYR A 116 7.25 2.14 -11.11
C TYR A 116 7.87 1.89 -12.50
N PRO A 117 7.60 0.71 -13.12
CA PRO A 117 8.16 0.34 -14.42
C PRO A 117 7.75 1.34 -15.52
N GLY A 118 8.73 1.94 -16.18
CA GLY A 118 8.49 2.96 -17.22
C GLY A 118 8.25 4.36 -16.66
N GLY A 119 8.39 4.55 -15.34
CA GLY A 119 8.35 5.86 -14.67
C GLY A 119 9.63 6.69 -14.84
N ASP A 120 10.45 6.39 -15.84
CA ASP A 120 11.65 7.17 -16.16
C ASP A 120 11.24 8.52 -16.74
N TYR A 121 11.80 9.59 -16.22
CA TYR A 121 11.66 10.92 -16.81
C TYR A 121 13.03 11.45 -17.23
N THR A 122 13.03 12.28 -18.25
CA THR A 122 14.22 12.99 -18.71
C THR A 122 14.02 14.48 -18.53
N ILE A 123 14.80 15.13 -17.66
CA ILE A 123 14.84 16.58 -17.57
C ILE A 123 16.16 17.03 -18.21
N GLY A 124 16.08 17.54 -19.44
CA GLY A 124 17.25 17.93 -20.21
C GLY A 124 18.17 16.75 -20.54
N GLN A 125 19.46 16.82 -20.17
CA GLN A 125 20.43 15.75 -20.37
C GLN A 125 20.56 14.80 -19.15
N LEU A 126 19.79 15.00 -18.11
CA LEU A 126 19.78 14.13 -16.95
C LEU A 126 18.91 12.91 -17.27
N ALA A 127 19.57 11.77 -17.45
CA ALA A 127 18.90 10.48 -17.64
C ALA A 127 18.07 10.13 -16.41
N GLY A 128 16.84 9.67 -16.66
CA GLY A 128 15.81 9.47 -15.69
C GLY A 128 16.17 8.54 -14.53
N HIS A 129 15.59 8.83 -13.41
CA HIS A 129 15.50 7.92 -12.28
C HIS A 129 14.04 7.53 -12.07
N ARG A 130 13.88 6.28 -11.75
CA ARG A 130 12.61 5.68 -11.38
C ARG A 130 12.11 6.35 -10.09
N TYR A 131 10.81 6.51 -10.00
CA TYR A 131 10.13 6.94 -8.78
C TYR A 131 10.12 5.85 -7.69
N ASP A 132 10.96 4.82 -7.84
CA ASP A 132 11.03 3.69 -6.93
C ASP A 132 11.48 4.15 -5.55
N TYR A 133 10.80 3.70 -4.51
CA TYR A 133 11.13 4.00 -3.13
C TYR A 133 10.87 2.80 -2.22
N ASP A 134 11.38 2.87 -1.00
CA ASP A 134 11.22 1.85 0.02
C ASP A 134 10.42 2.41 1.20
N ALA A 135 9.56 1.59 1.80
CA ALA A 135 8.83 1.94 3.00
C ALA A 135 8.91 0.84 4.06
N LEU A 136 8.87 1.24 5.31
CA LEU A 136 8.69 0.38 6.46
C LEU A 136 7.38 0.77 7.13
N GLU A 137 6.45 -0.17 7.22
CA GLU A 137 5.12 0.04 7.78
C GLU A 137 4.93 -0.81 9.04
N ALA A 138 4.48 -0.17 10.11
CA ALA A 138 3.99 -0.82 11.31
C ALA A 138 2.47 -0.67 11.35
N GLN A 139 1.77 -1.77 11.57
CA GLN A 139 0.32 -1.77 11.73
C GLN A 139 -0.05 -2.47 13.03
N TRP A 140 -1.07 -1.94 13.72
CA TRP A 140 -1.76 -2.60 14.80
C TRP A 140 -3.24 -2.71 14.44
N ALA A 141 -3.85 -3.88 14.68
CA ALA A 141 -5.25 -4.14 14.40
C ALA A 141 -5.96 -4.75 15.60
N TRP A 142 -7.23 -4.38 15.81
CA TRP A 142 -8.10 -4.91 16.84
C TRP A 142 -9.36 -5.49 16.21
N GLN A 143 -9.55 -6.81 16.35
CA GLN A 143 -10.71 -7.57 15.84
C GLN A 143 -11.01 -7.34 14.35
N ASP A 144 -10.03 -6.99 13.54
CA ASP A 144 -10.19 -6.54 12.15
C ASP A 144 -11.18 -5.36 11.96
N ARG A 145 -11.53 -4.68 13.06
CA ARG A 145 -12.47 -3.55 13.07
C ARG A 145 -11.79 -2.20 13.14
N VAL A 146 -10.64 -2.15 13.79
CA VAL A 146 -9.85 -0.93 13.92
C VAL A 146 -8.43 -1.25 13.54
N SER A 147 -7.83 -0.47 12.65
CA SER A 147 -6.40 -0.56 12.40
C SER A 147 -5.73 0.82 12.46
N LEU A 148 -4.55 0.83 13.05
CA LEU A 148 -3.64 1.98 13.10
C LEU A 148 -2.42 1.62 12.26
N THR A 149 -2.04 2.50 11.36
CA THR A 149 -0.90 2.32 10.47
C THR A 149 0.07 3.48 10.63
N LEU A 150 1.34 3.18 10.66
CA LEU A 150 2.45 4.13 10.63
C LEU A 150 3.46 3.65 9.58
N ALA A 151 3.66 4.42 8.52
CA ALA A 151 4.61 4.11 7.47
C ALA A 151 5.71 5.17 7.41
N TRP A 152 6.95 4.72 7.35
CA TRP A 152 8.14 5.56 7.18
C TRP A 152 8.82 5.22 5.86
N THR A 153 9.04 6.24 5.04
CA THR A 153 9.71 6.17 3.75
C THR A 153 11.01 6.96 3.87
N PRO A 154 12.17 6.31 3.92
CA PRO A 154 13.46 6.99 4.13
C PRO A 154 13.90 7.86 2.95
N ASP A 155 13.45 7.54 1.74
CA ASP A 155 13.76 8.24 0.49
C ASP A 155 12.49 8.45 -0.32
N ALA A 156 11.65 9.35 0.14
CA ALA A 156 10.27 9.52 -0.34
C ALA A 156 10.15 10.01 -1.80
N LEU A 157 11.22 10.44 -2.44
CA LEU A 157 11.14 11.04 -3.77
C LEU A 157 11.95 10.31 -4.84
N GLY A 158 12.79 9.35 -4.48
CA GLY A 158 13.63 8.63 -5.44
C GLY A 158 14.54 9.53 -6.29
N TYR A 159 14.57 10.84 -6.04
CA TYR A 159 15.35 11.83 -6.79
C TYR A 159 16.84 11.79 -6.43
N LYS A 160 17.42 10.62 -6.54
CA LYS A 160 18.83 10.37 -6.14
C LYS A 160 19.87 11.27 -6.79
N ASN A 161 19.50 12.00 -7.84
CA ASN A 161 20.42 12.87 -8.58
C ASN A 161 20.23 14.37 -8.33
N PHE A 162 19.22 14.78 -7.59
CA PHE A 162 19.10 16.17 -7.18
C PHE A 162 19.70 16.34 -5.79
N SER A 163 20.88 16.93 -5.71
CA SER A 163 21.60 17.13 -4.44
C SER A 163 20.82 17.91 -3.38
N VAL A 164 19.82 18.69 -3.79
CA VAL A 164 18.92 19.48 -2.94
C VAL A 164 17.78 18.63 -2.36
N LEU A 165 17.50 17.44 -2.94
CA LEU A 165 16.35 16.58 -2.59
C LEU A 165 16.80 15.24 -2.02
N ARG A 166 18.07 15.09 -1.73
CA ARG A 166 18.65 13.88 -1.14
C ARG A 166 18.18 13.69 0.30
N ASP A 167 17.95 12.41 0.62
CA ASP A 167 17.76 11.90 1.99
C ASP A 167 16.57 12.52 2.74
N ARG A 168 15.45 12.73 2.05
CA ARG A 168 14.24 13.23 2.67
C ARG A 168 13.26 12.12 2.93
N SER A 169 12.98 11.88 4.19
CA SER A 169 12.02 10.89 4.64
C SER A 169 10.60 11.46 4.62
N ALA A 170 9.63 10.59 4.42
CA ALA A 170 8.22 10.87 4.64
C ALA A 170 7.68 9.97 5.75
N LEU A 171 6.65 10.46 6.44
CA LEU A 171 5.92 9.73 7.44
C LEU A 171 4.44 9.80 7.11
N SER A 172 3.79 8.65 7.05
CA SER A 172 2.36 8.52 6.84
C SER A 172 1.74 7.79 8.02
N TYR A 173 0.56 8.21 8.45
CA TYR A 173 -0.17 7.53 9.50
C TYR A 173 -1.66 7.59 9.25
N GLY A 174 -2.36 6.54 9.67
CA GLY A 174 -3.79 6.40 9.42
C GLY A 174 -4.50 5.58 10.48
N LEU A 175 -5.79 5.84 10.57
CA LEU A 175 -6.77 5.06 11.30
C LEU A 175 -7.81 4.59 10.31
N GLN A 176 -8.09 3.28 10.29
CA GLN A 176 -9.16 2.67 9.51
C GLN A 176 -10.15 1.98 10.44
N LEU A 177 -11.42 2.14 10.15
CA LEU A 177 -12.54 1.47 10.80
C LEU A 177 -13.22 0.57 9.78
N HIS A 178 -13.55 -0.65 10.19
CA HIS A 178 -14.31 -1.61 9.42
C HIS A 178 -15.40 -2.22 10.28
N GLN A 179 -16.65 -2.08 9.86
CA GLN A 179 -17.80 -2.62 10.59
C GLN A 179 -18.53 -3.64 9.71
N PRO A 180 -18.37 -4.96 9.96
CA PRO A 180 -19.22 -5.96 9.36
C PRO A 180 -20.70 -5.75 9.75
N LEU A 181 -21.58 -5.91 8.77
CA LEU A 181 -23.04 -5.84 8.93
C LEU A 181 -23.66 -7.21 8.59
N ALA A 182 -24.97 -7.29 8.65
CA ALA A 182 -25.71 -8.50 8.24
C ALA A 182 -25.63 -8.73 6.73
N ALA A 183 -25.88 -9.97 6.30
CA ALA A 183 -26.03 -10.39 4.90
C ALA A 183 -24.82 -10.07 3.99
N GLY A 184 -23.59 -10.09 4.52
CA GLY A 184 -22.36 -9.87 3.75
C GLY A 184 -22.02 -8.40 3.51
N PHE A 185 -22.81 -7.45 4.01
CA PHE A 185 -22.49 -6.03 3.93
C PHE A 185 -21.46 -5.63 4.97
N SER A 186 -20.71 -4.58 4.66
CA SER A 186 -19.79 -3.92 5.59
C SER A 186 -19.73 -2.40 5.34
N LEU A 187 -19.33 -1.67 6.37
CA LEU A 187 -18.98 -0.26 6.28
C LEU A 187 -17.50 -0.09 6.55
N ALA A 188 -16.86 0.81 5.83
CA ALA A 188 -15.49 1.22 6.07
C ALA A 188 -15.39 2.74 6.17
N ALA A 189 -14.53 3.24 7.04
CA ALA A 189 -14.19 4.65 7.11
C ALA A 189 -12.75 4.81 7.58
N GLY A 190 -12.05 5.82 7.08
CA GLY A 190 -10.68 6.06 7.47
C GLY A 190 -10.29 7.52 7.40
N VAL A 191 -9.29 7.86 8.19
CA VAL A 191 -8.62 9.16 8.16
C VAL A 191 -7.12 8.95 8.29
N GLY A 192 -6.35 9.83 7.68
CA GLY A 192 -4.90 9.77 7.80
C GLY A 192 -4.24 11.09 7.42
N TYR A 193 -2.95 11.11 7.60
CA TYR A 193 -2.10 12.23 7.23
C TYR A 193 -0.82 11.71 6.60
N ASP A 194 -0.47 12.29 5.47
CA ASP A 194 0.75 12.02 4.74
C ASP A 194 1.68 13.23 4.88
N GLN A 195 2.71 13.06 5.69
CA GLN A 195 3.76 14.06 5.86
C GLN A 195 4.79 13.87 4.75
N ILE A 196 4.60 14.55 3.65
CA ILE A 196 5.58 14.61 2.58
C ILE A 196 6.67 15.56 3.05
N ALA A 197 7.73 14.97 3.62
CA ALA A 197 8.87 15.74 4.03
C ALA A 197 9.48 16.38 2.80
N ASP A 198 9.66 17.68 2.88
CA ASP A 198 10.41 18.46 1.91
C ASP A 198 10.86 17.73 0.60
N PRO A 199 10.52 18.23 -0.57
CA PRO A 199 10.73 19.61 -0.98
C PRO A 199 9.52 20.51 -0.79
N PHE A 200 8.37 19.94 -0.39
CA PHE A 200 7.13 20.69 -0.30
C PHE A 200 6.88 21.28 1.09
N GLY A 201 7.71 20.94 2.09
CA GLY A 201 7.66 21.49 3.46
C GLY A 201 6.35 21.24 4.18
N THR A 202 5.58 20.24 3.76
CA THR A 202 4.20 20.09 4.20
C THR A 202 3.66 18.70 3.92
N GLY A 203 2.58 18.33 4.59
CA GLY A 203 1.78 17.16 4.31
C GLY A 203 0.32 17.52 4.04
N TYR A 204 -0.49 16.51 3.87
CA TYR A 204 -1.94 16.66 3.67
C TYR A 204 -2.70 15.57 4.42
N GLY A 205 -3.89 15.95 4.90
CA GLY A 205 -4.86 15.00 5.44
C GLY A 205 -5.68 14.33 4.34
N PHE A 206 -6.05 13.08 4.54
CA PHE A 206 -6.95 12.34 3.68
C PHE A 206 -7.99 11.56 4.49
N TRP A 207 -9.07 11.18 3.85
CA TRP A 207 -10.13 10.38 4.44
C TRP A 207 -10.85 9.55 3.39
N ASN A 208 -11.52 8.50 3.83
CA ASN A 208 -12.41 7.70 3.00
C ASN A 208 -13.63 7.25 3.79
N ALA A 209 -14.69 6.93 3.07
CA ALA A 209 -15.85 6.21 3.59
C ALA A 209 -16.42 5.33 2.47
N GLY A 210 -16.90 4.13 2.81
CA GLY A 210 -17.39 3.20 1.80
C GLY A 210 -18.27 2.11 2.36
N VAL A 211 -18.85 1.37 1.43
CA VAL A 211 -19.64 0.17 1.67
C VAL A 211 -19.05 -0.98 0.90
N GLY A 212 -19.07 -2.17 1.50
CA GLY A 212 -18.66 -3.42 0.88
C GLY A 212 -19.78 -4.44 0.90
N TYR A 213 -19.78 -5.34 -0.06
CA TYR A 213 -20.63 -6.52 -0.11
C TYR A 213 -19.79 -7.74 -0.50
N THR A 214 -19.77 -8.76 0.36
CA THR A 214 -19.00 -9.98 0.16
C THR A 214 -19.94 -11.15 -0.13
N LEU A 215 -19.63 -11.92 -1.18
CA LEU A 215 -20.32 -13.13 -1.60
C LEU A 215 -19.30 -14.21 -1.98
N GLY A 216 -19.05 -15.16 -1.08
CA GLY A 216 -17.99 -16.16 -1.24
C GLY A 216 -16.63 -15.48 -1.40
N ASP A 217 -15.91 -15.81 -2.46
CA ASP A 217 -14.58 -15.26 -2.77
C ASP A 217 -14.63 -13.89 -3.45
N TRP A 218 -15.81 -13.36 -3.71
CA TRP A 218 -16.02 -12.07 -4.37
C TRP A 218 -16.41 -10.99 -3.38
N GLN A 219 -15.92 -9.78 -3.62
CA GLN A 219 -16.31 -8.57 -2.90
C GLN A 219 -16.53 -7.42 -3.88
N LEU A 220 -17.61 -6.68 -3.67
CA LEU A 220 -17.90 -5.43 -4.35
C LEU A 220 -17.74 -4.30 -3.34
N ASP A 221 -16.94 -3.30 -3.67
CA ASP A 221 -16.71 -2.12 -2.83
C ASP A 221 -17.10 -0.85 -3.58
N ALA A 222 -17.74 0.08 -2.89
CA ALA A 222 -17.97 1.43 -3.35
C ALA A 222 -17.48 2.42 -2.29
N GLY A 223 -16.57 3.29 -2.65
CA GLY A 223 -15.90 4.22 -1.75
C GLY A 223 -15.92 5.66 -2.24
N TYR A 224 -15.96 6.57 -1.30
CA TYR A 224 -15.76 8.00 -1.50
C TYR A 224 -14.53 8.42 -0.71
N PHE A 225 -13.65 9.15 -1.41
CA PHE A 225 -12.33 9.53 -0.93
C PHE A 225 -12.19 11.03 -0.96
N GLY A 226 -11.47 11.59 -0.01
CA GLY A 226 -11.23 13.00 0.02
C GLY A 226 -9.86 13.37 0.56
N THR A 227 -9.38 14.53 0.15
CA THR A 227 -8.14 15.10 0.66
C THR A 227 -8.33 16.55 1.08
N ALA A 228 -7.47 17.02 1.98
CA ALA A 228 -7.40 18.44 2.32
C ALA A 228 -7.04 19.28 1.08
N SER A 229 -7.47 20.55 1.07
CA SER A 229 -7.21 21.50 -0.02
C SER A 229 -5.73 21.68 -0.36
N ARG A 230 -4.84 21.32 0.56
CA ARG A 230 -3.41 21.31 0.35
C ARG A 230 -2.96 20.26 -0.67
N ALA A 231 -3.54 19.07 -0.64
CA ALA A 231 -3.30 18.04 -1.65
C ALA A 231 -3.71 18.52 -3.05
N VAL A 232 -4.86 19.19 -3.15
CA VAL A 232 -5.33 19.78 -4.41
C VAL A 232 -4.33 20.81 -4.97
N ARG A 233 -3.71 21.61 -4.10
CA ARG A 233 -2.66 22.57 -4.51
C ARG A 233 -1.35 21.89 -4.93
N LEU A 234 -1.02 20.74 -4.35
CA LEU A 234 0.21 20.00 -4.65
C LEU A 234 0.08 19.14 -5.93
N PHE A 235 -1.02 18.44 -6.07
CA PHE A 235 -1.19 17.40 -7.10
C PHE A 235 -2.20 17.77 -8.19
N GLY A 236 -3.00 18.80 -7.98
CA GLY A 236 -4.07 19.21 -8.89
C GLY A 236 -5.42 18.57 -8.55
N SER A 237 -6.51 19.27 -8.93
CA SER A 237 -7.88 18.84 -8.62
C SER A 237 -8.37 17.62 -9.41
N TYR A 238 -7.63 17.21 -10.44
CA TYR A 238 -7.97 16.04 -11.25
C TYR A 238 -7.57 14.71 -10.60
N VAL A 239 -6.66 14.73 -9.61
CA VAL A 239 -6.23 13.55 -8.85
C VAL A 239 -6.51 13.66 -7.36
N ALA A 240 -6.65 14.87 -6.82
CA ALA A 240 -6.88 15.15 -5.39
C ALA A 240 -8.21 15.86 -5.18
N GLY A 241 -8.67 15.90 -3.94
CA GLY A 241 -9.98 16.47 -3.58
C GLY A 241 -10.97 15.36 -3.31
N SER A 242 -12.13 15.42 -3.96
CA SER A 242 -13.20 14.44 -3.78
C SER A 242 -13.28 13.49 -4.96
N GLN A 243 -13.13 12.19 -4.70
CA GLN A 243 -13.13 11.13 -5.69
C GLN A 243 -14.08 10.01 -5.26
N ALA A 244 -14.67 9.28 -6.22
CA ALA A 244 -15.44 8.08 -5.95
C ALA A 244 -14.83 6.91 -6.73
N SER A 245 -14.79 5.74 -6.12
CA SER A 245 -14.32 4.53 -6.79
C SER A 245 -15.19 3.34 -6.46
N VAL A 246 -15.35 2.44 -7.44
CA VAL A 246 -16.02 1.15 -7.30
C VAL A 246 -15.02 0.07 -7.70
N SER A 247 -14.95 -1.00 -6.90
CA SER A 247 -14.03 -2.11 -7.14
C SER A 247 -14.76 -3.44 -7.05
N VAL A 248 -14.33 -4.39 -7.87
CA VAL A 248 -14.67 -5.80 -7.74
C VAL A 248 -13.39 -6.54 -7.39
N VAL A 249 -13.41 -7.30 -6.31
CA VAL A 249 -12.27 -8.06 -5.78
C VAL A 249 -12.62 -9.54 -5.83
N TRP A 250 -11.74 -10.34 -6.38
CA TRP A 250 -11.76 -11.79 -6.26
C TRP A 250 -10.56 -12.24 -5.44
N ARG A 251 -10.79 -13.10 -4.43
CA ARG A 251 -9.76 -13.69 -3.57
C ARG A 251 -9.68 -15.20 -3.78
N PHE A 252 -8.49 -15.73 -3.67
CA PHE A 252 -8.22 -17.17 -3.81
C PHE A 252 -7.12 -17.63 -2.86
#